data_6377c4bbdccdc02576a48bee47508944
#
_entry.id   6377c4bbdccdc02576a48bee47508944
#
_cell.length_a   1.000
_cell.length_b   1.000
_cell.length_c   1.000
_cell.angle_alpha   90.00
_cell.angle_beta   90.00
_cell.angle_gamma   90.00
#
_symmetry.space_group_name_H-M   'P 1'
#
loop_
_entity.id
_entity.type
_entity.pdbx_description
1 polymer ?
#
loop_
_entity_poly.entity_id
_entity_poly.type
_entity_poly.pdbx_seq_one_letter_code
_entity_poly.pdbx_strand_id
1 'polypeptide(L)'
;AVNITVNNATNIESDIFGIDVTEGQPLQLKPFIMPESARENAVSYHFAGEPTGAIELSESGLITPKLTTPAEGDIPFPLGTDTIIVRVDDGSGTYVRYPVRVISNVVIVSSITIQSAGQSVEVENGKTFNLAQYVAINPSNATDKSVTYSSQDETVVTVDPNGVITVIGEVGQATTITVTANDRGKMSATCRVKVAAEAPIYVGFPFSDNWKYSSNIGTKEGDMKNLFDDKNSTFWCPDILTRPIYDPVCYLDIDLGEVIKFGQLGYRHRSLNYSHLQCHSFKLEAKKEAGDAWSDLGVQVTAPLKVDDYQLFSVEPIEARYIRITFIKGHLREGQTDWNYSEAGNVSVGDLQVFIYNR
;
A
#
# COMPACT_ATOMS: atom_id res chain seq x y z
N ALA A 1 -9.59 48.55 -10.32
CA ALA A 1 -10.75 49.42 -10.68
C ALA A 1 -11.04 49.24 -12.16
N VAL A 2 -12.27 48.95 -12.53
CA VAL A 2 -12.73 48.89 -13.93
C VAL A 2 -13.37 50.23 -14.24
N ASN A 3 -12.90 50.87 -15.30
CA ASN A 3 -13.50 52.11 -15.80
C ASN A 3 -14.69 51.75 -16.70
N ILE A 4 -15.84 52.30 -16.39
CA ILE A 4 -17.07 52.11 -17.14
C ILE A 4 -17.36 53.42 -17.86
N THR A 5 -17.51 53.36 -19.19
CA THR A 5 -17.87 54.53 -19.98
C THR A 5 -19.40 54.55 -20.18
N VAL A 6 -20.04 55.57 -19.69
CA VAL A 6 -21.45 55.83 -19.94
C VAL A 6 -21.51 56.97 -20.97
N ASN A 7 -22.02 56.70 -22.17
CA ASN A 7 -22.14 57.64 -23.27
C ASN A 7 -23.58 58.09 -23.45
N ASN A 8 -23.74 59.37 -23.67
CA ASN A 8 -25.04 60.01 -24.02
C ASN A 8 -25.42 59.71 -25.47
N ALA A 9 -25.21 58.51 -25.96
CA ALA A 9 -25.51 58.18 -27.36
C ALA A 9 -26.89 57.52 -27.45
N THR A 10 -27.68 57.97 -28.39
CA THR A 10 -29.04 57.49 -28.67
C THR A 10 -29.12 56.04 -29.25
N ASN A 11 -28.03 55.40 -29.41
CA ASN A 11 -27.95 53.96 -29.77
C ASN A 11 -26.64 53.38 -29.26
N ILE A 12 -26.73 52.56 -28.25
CA ILE A 12 -25.62 51.70 -27.87
C ILE A 12 -25.99 50.27 -28.33
N GLU A 13 -25.50 49.88 -29.49
CA GLU A 13 -25.16 48.48 -29.73
C GLU A 13 -23.86 48.29 -28.94
N SER A 14 -23.97 48.03 -27.68
CA SER A 14 -22.81 47.67 -26.86
C SER A 14 -22.47 46.19 -27.14
N ASP A 15 -21.30 45.93 -27.68
CA ASP A 15 -20.63 44.67 -27.39
C ASP A 15 -20.62 44.55 -25.87
N ILE A 16 -21.42 43.64 -25.36
CA ILE A 16 -21.62 43.46 -23.92
C ILE A 16 -20.33 42.83 -23.36
N PHE A 17 -19.42 43.68 -22.91
CA PHE A 17 -18.29 43.25 -22.13
C PHE A 17 -18.78 42.93 -20.71
N GLY A 18 -18.84 41.68 -20.35
CA GLY A 18 -19.12 41.28 -18.98
C GLY A 18 -18.00 41.69 -18.02
N ILE A 19 -18.34 41.90 -16.78
CA ILE A 19 -17.38 42.14 -15.69
C ILE A 19 -17.12 40.82 -15.00
N ASP A 20 -15.87 40.33 -15.05
CA ASP A 20 -15.44 39.19 -14.24
C ASP A 20 -14.94 39.71 -12.88
N VAL A 21 -15.51 39.19 -11.80
CA VAL A 21 -15.05 39.45 -10.43
C VAL A 21 -14.52 38.13 -9.84
N THR A 22 -13.33 38.22 -9.27
CA THR A 22 -12.70 37.05 -8.70
C THR A 22 -13.21 36.79 -7.30
N GLU A 23 -13.52 35.56 -7.00
CA GLU A 23 -13.90 35.07 -5.67
C GLU A 23 -12.97 35.66 -4.58
N GLY A 24 -13.54 36.19 -3.50
CA GLY A 24 -12.81 36.82 -2.41
C GLY A 24 -12.15 38.17 -2.72
N GLN A 25 -12.33 38.73 -3.93
CA GLN A 25 -11.75 40.00 -4.32
C GLN A 25 -12.83 40.99 -4.72
N PRO A 26 -13.22 41.94 -3.83
CA PRO A 26 -14.17 42.99 -4.17
C PRO A 26 -13.65 43.90 -5.28
N LEU A 27 -14.56 44.32 -6.15
CA LEU A 27 -14.28 45.22 -7.26
C LEU A 27 -15.05 46.54 -7.12
N GLN A 28 -14.33 47.68 -7.05
CA GLN A 28 -14.94 48.98 -7.08
C GLN A 28 -15.19 49.45 -8.53
N LEU A 29 -16.44 49.69 -8.88
CA LEU A 29 -16.78 50.31 -10.13
C LEU A 29 -16.42 51.80 -10.11
N LYS A 30 -15.88 52.31 -11.23
CA LYS A 30 -15.58 53.71 -11.45
C LYS A 30 -16.18 54.11 -12.80
N PRO A 31 -17.41 54.63 -12.83
CA PRO A 31 -18.06 55.06 -14.06
C PRO A 31 -17.33 56.28 -14.65
N PHE A 32 -17.23 56.29 -15.98
CA PHE A 32 -16.73 57.43 -16.71
C PHE A 32 -17.88 57.98 -17.58
N ILE A 33 -18.34 59.17 -17.24
CA ILE A 33 -19.50 59.78 -17.86
C ILE A 33 -19.02 60.69 -18.99
N MET A 34 -19.71 60.62 -20.12
CA MET A 34 -19.53 61.55 -21.27
C MET A 34 -20.81 62.26 -21.60
N PRO A 35 -20.77 63.47 -22.09
CA PRO A 35 -19.59 64.35 -22.35
C PRO A 35 -18.89 64.78 -21.07
N GLU A 36 -17.70 65.35 -21.20
CA GLU A 36 -16.88 65.82 -20.05
C GLU A 36 -17.61 66.75 -19.13
N SER A 37 -18.55 67.59 -19.67
CA SER A 37 -19.39 68.47 -18.90
C SER A 37 -20.41 67.78 -17.97
N ALA A 38 -20.64 66.49 -18.18
CA ALA A 38 -21.54 65.63 -17.37
C ALA A 38 -20.83 64.82 -16.31
N ARG A 39 -19.51 64.92 -16.18
CA ARG A 39 -18.71 64.06 -15.28
C ARG A 39 -18.98 64.15 -13.80
N GLU A 40 -19.52 65.33 -13.39
CA GLU A 40 -19.85 65.59 -11.98
C GLU A 40 -21.22 65.04 -11.60
N ASN A 41 -21.96 64.42 -12.55
CA ASN A 41 -23.27 63.88 -12.26
C ASN A 41 -23.14 62.66 -11.38
N ALA A 42 -24.04 62.50 -10.41
CA ALA A 42 -24.14 61.37 -9.57
C ALA A 42 -24.60 60.15 -10.39
N VAL A 43 -24.21 58.99 -9.94
CA VAL A 43 -24.62 57.67 -10.50
C VAL A 43 -25.19 56.78 -9.40
N SER A 44 -26.20 56.03 -9.79
CA SER A 44 -26.77 54.98 -8.94
C SER A 44 -26.53 53.60 -9.54
N TYR A 45 -26.48 52.61 -8.66
CA TYR A 45 -26.17 51.20 -8.99
C TYR A 45 -27.31 50.30 -8.53
N HIS A 46 -27.87 49.51 -9.43
CA HIS A 46 -29.00 48.63 -9.14
C HIS A 46 -28.81 47.25 -9.80
N PHE A 47 -29.46 46.24 -9.27
CA PHE A 47 -29.62 44.97 -10.01
C PHE A 47 -30.65 45.17 -11.13
N ALA A 48 -30.43 44.50 -12.27
CA ALA A 48 -31.34 44.59 -13.42
C ALA A 48 -32.61 43.71 -13.25
N GLY A 49 -32.66 42.90 -12.22
CA GLY A 49 -33.75 42.02 -11.84
C GLY A 49 -33.55 41.50 -10.44
N GLU A 50 -34.20 40.40 -10.09
CA GLU A 50 -33.96 39.70 -8.83
C GLU A 50 -32.53 39.19 -8.81
N PRO A 51 -31.73 39.54 -7.78
CA PRO A 51 -30.34 39.08 -7.70
C PRO A 51 -30.26 37.56 -7.48
N THR A 52 -29.31 36.91 -8.17
CA THR A 52 -29.06 35.47 -7.98
C THR A 52 -28.40 35.17 -6.65
N GLY A 53 -27.85 36.22 -6.00
CA GLY A 53 -27.06 36.05 -4.78
C GLY A 53 -25.58 35.78 -5.02
N ALA A 54 -25.13 35.82 -6.27
CA ALA A 54 -23.71 35.62 -6.60
C ALA A 54 -22.82 36.76 -6.13
N ILE A 55 -23.38 37.99 -6.08
CA ILE A 55 -22.68 39.19 -5.62
C ILE A 55 -23.52 39.99 -4.62
N GLU A 56 -22.85 40.83 -3.84
CA GLU A 56 -23.43 42.01 -3.17
C GLU A 56 -23.03 43.27 -3.94
N LEU A 57 -23.95 44.19 -4.08
CA LEU A 57 -23.74 45.49 -4.72
C LEU A 57 -24.05 46.58 -3.73
N SER A 58 -23.05 47.41 -3.42
CA SER A 58 -23.28 48.60 -2.56
C SER A 58 -23.80 49.79 -3.33
N GLU A 59 -24.37 50.74 -2.61
CA GLU A 59 -24.81 52.04 -3.17
C GLU A 59 -23.65 52.82 -3.81
N SER A 60 -22.43 52.60 -3.39
CA SER A 60 -21.22 53.21 -3.95
C SER A 60 -20.64 52.44 -5.16
N GLY A 61 -21.28 51.38 -5.62
CA GLY A 61 -20.82 50.57 -6.74
C GLY A 61 -19.67 49.60 -6.39
N LEU A 62 -19.53 49.24 -5.10
CA LEU A 62 -18.63 48.12 -4.72
C LEU A 62 -19.35 46.81 -4.96
N ILE A 63 -18.76 45.96 -5.78
CA ILE A 63 -19.19 44.59 -6.05
C ILE A 63 -18.39 43.65 -5.14
N THR A 64 -19.07 42.93 -4.28
CA THR A 64 -18.46 41.91 -3.43
C THR A 64 -18.96 40.52 -3.86
N PRO A 65 -18.09 39.64 -4.42
CA PRO A 65 -18.49 38.31 -4.78
C PRO A 65 -18.83 37.50 -3.52
N LYS A 66 -19.98 36.83 -3.57
CA LYS A 66 -20.40 35.91 -2.50
C LYS A 66 -19.90 34.52 -2.79
N LEU A 67 -19.40 33.84 -1.72
CA LEU A 67 -19.15 32.42 -1.75
C LEU A 67 -20.50 31.70 -1.69
N THR A 68 -20.96 31.15 -2.79
CA THR A 68 -22.04 30.18 -2.75
C THR A 68 -21.45 28.88 -2.21
N THR A 69 -21.84 28.52 -1.00
CA THR A 69 -21.55 27.17 -0.47
C THR A 69 -22.40 26.21 -1.31
N PRO A 70 -21.80 25.33 -2.12
CA PRO A 70 -22.59 24.34 -2.84
C PRO A 70 -23.26 23.39 -1.82
N ALA A 71 -24.41 22.86 -2.17
CA ALA A 71 -24.98 21.74 -1.47
C ALA A 71 -23.97 20.56 -1.52
N GLU A 72 -23.97 19.73 -0.47
CA GLU A 72 -23.07 18.58 -0.35
C GLU A 72 -23.14 17.72 -1.62
N GLY A 73 -22.04 17.65 -2.38
CA GLY A 73 -21.93 16.90 -3.63
C GLY A 73 -21.92 17.71 -4.92
N ASP A 74 -22.22 19.02 -4.91
CA ASP A 74 -22.20 19.85 -6.11
C ASP A 74 -20.82 20.45 -6.38
N ILE A 75 -20.33 20.27 -7.61
CA ILE A 75 -19.14 20.97 -8.11
C ILE A 75 -19.56 22.43 -8.41
N PRO A 76 -19.04 23.45 -7.72
CA PRO A 76 -19.46 24.81 -7.92
C PRO A 76 -18.85 25.44 -9.18
N PHE A 77 -19.53 25.31 -10.31
CA PHE A 77 -19.20 26.05 -11.54
C PHE A 77 -20.46 26.28 -12.37
N PRO A 78 -20.70 27.53 -12.84
CA PRO A 78 -20.10 28.82 -12.47
C PRO A 78 -20.67 29.34 -11.16
N LEU A 79 -19.89 30.17 -10.42
CA LEU A 79 -20.28 30.74 -9.12
C LEU A 79 -21.49 31.71 -9.20
N GLY A 80 -22.02 31.96 -10.39
CA GLY A 80 -23.19 32.72 -10.65
C GLY A 80 -22.92 33.98 -11.49
N THR A 81 -23.99 34.49 -12.07
CA THR A 81 -23.97 35.72 -12.87
C THR A 81 -25.14 36.59 -12.45
N ASP A 82 -24.88 37.83 -12.10
CA ASP A 82 -25.89 38.89 -11.91
C ASP A 82 -25.72 39.95 -12.98
N THR A 83 -26.79 40.71 -13.26
CA THR A 83 -26.70 41.86 -14.15
C THR A 83 -26.96 43.13 -13.34
N ILE A 84 -26.05 44.09 -13.44
CA ILE A 84 -26.20 45.39 -12.78
C ILE A 84 -26.50 46.50 -13.79
N ILE A 85 -27.18 47.52 -13.33
CA ILE A 85 -27.46 48.76 -14.03
C ILE A 85 -26.65 49.85 -13.35
N VAL A 86 -25.91 50.61 -14.13
CA VAL A 86 -25.31 51.87 -13.71
C VAL A 86 -26.11 52.99 -14.41
N ARG A 87 -26.76 53.84 -13.64
CA ARG A 87 -27.61 54.94 -14.13
C ARG A 87 -27.04 56.31 -13.76
N VAL A 88 -27.09 57.23 -14.66
CA VAL A 88 -26.76 58.63 -14.37
C VAL A 88 -27.99 59.31 -13.77
N ASP A 89 -27.82 60.04 -12.65
CA ASP A 89 -28.91 60.67 -11.87
C ASP A 89 -29.07 62.14 -12.25
N ASP A 90 -29.05 62.43 -13.55
CA ASP A 90 -29.21 63.81 -14.12
C ASP A 90 -30.56 64.05 -14.81
N GLY A 91 -31.46 63.06 -14.71
CA GLY A 91 -32.76 63.11 -15.39
C GLY A 91 -32.71 62.72 -16.88
N SER A 92 -31.53 62.42 -17.46
CA SER A 92 -31.41 61.99 -18.86
C SER A 92 -31.97 60.57 -19.13
N GLY A 93 -32.09 59.80 -18.08
CA GLY A 93 -32.46 58.41 -18.18
C GLY A 93 -31.37 57.52 -18.73
N THR A 94 -30.15 58.03 -18.88
CA THR A 94 -28.99 57.24 -19.40
C THR A 94 -28.58 56.23 -18.43
N TYR A 95 -28.41 54.95 -18.92
CA TYR A 95 -27.93 53.83 -18.12
C TYR A 95 -27.17 52.81 -18.99
N VAL A 96 -26.35 51.99 -18.34
CA VAL A 96 -25.64 50.84 -18.94
C VAL A 96 -25.92 49.61 -18.12
N ARG A 97 -26.03 48.47 -18.79
CA ARG A 97 -26.16 47.14 -18.17
C ARG A 97 -24.86 46.36 -18.31
N TYR A 98 -24.42 45.76 -17.22
CA TYR A 98 -23.24 44.91 -17.18
C TYR A 98 -23.61 43.58 -16.58
N PRO A 99 -23.46 42.48 -17.32
CA PRO A 99 -23.42 41.16 -16.72
C PRO A 99 -22.15 41.03 -15.89
N VAL A 100 -22.30 40.67 -14.63
CA VAL A 100 -21.21 40.41 -13.68
C VAL A 100 -21.13 38.94 -13.43
N ARG A 101 -20.03 38.35 -13.80
CA ARG A 101 -19.75 36.92 -13.59
C ARG A 101 -18.75 36.78 -12.47
N VAL A 102 -19.09 35.94 -11.48
CA VAL A 102 -18.11 35.53 -10.45
C VAL A 102 -17.28 34.37 -10.99
N ILE A 103 -15.97 34.56 -11.01
CA ILE A 103 -14.99 33.55 -11.39
C ILE A 103 -14.17 33.13 -10.17
N SER A 104 -13.80 31.86 -10.10
CA SER A 104 -12.91 31.35 -9.06
C SER A 104 -11.49 31.16 -9.60
N ASN A 105 -10.51 31.63 -8.83
CA ASN A 105 -9.10 31.25 -9.04
C ASN A 105 -8.69 30.08 -8.14
N VAL A 106 -9.62 29.52 -7.38
CA VAL A 106 -9.39 28.36 -6.53
C VAL A 106 -9.52 27.10 -7.37
N VAL A 107 -8.44 26.35 -7.43
CA VAL A 107 -8.43 25.01 -8.04
C VAL A 107 -8.76 24.02 -6.95
N ILE A 108 -9.90 23.36 -7.07
CA ILE A 108 -10.35 22.35 -6.09
C ILE A 108 -9.75 20.99 -6.37
N VAL A 109 -9.68 20.15 -5.34
CA VAL A 109 -9.31 18.73 -5.46
C VAL A 109 -10.43 18.01 -6.23
N SER A 110 -10.08 17.43 -7.38
CA SER A 110 -11.00 16.66 -8.22
C SER A 110 -10.99 15.18 -7.91
N SER A 111 -9.89 14.68 -7.33
CA SER A 111 -9.79 13.31 -6.85
C SER A 111 -8.63 13.12 -5.89
N ILE A 112 -8.79 12.17 -4.97
CA ILE A 112 -7.70 11.59 -4.17
C ILE A 112 -7.49 10.18 -4.67
N THR A 113 -6.24 9.80 -4.92
CA THR A 113 -5.87 8.43 -5.30
C THR A 113 -4.89 7.86 -4.28
N ILE A 114 -5.10 6.61 -3.90
CA ILE A 114 -4.14 5.86 -3.09
C ILE A 114 -3.48 4.84 -4.01
N GLN A 115 -2.14 4.86 -4.11
CA GLN A 115 -1.38 3.91 -4.91
C GLN A 115 -1.68 2.48 -4.45
N SER A 116 -1.59 1.51 -5.35
CA SER A 116 -2.01 0.11 -5.09
C SER A 116 -1.40 -0.49 -3.83
N ALA A 117 -0.12 -0.18 -3.53
CA ALA A 117 0.55 -0.61 -2.30
C ALA A 117 -0.03 -0.03 -1.01
N GLY A 118 -0.82 1.05 -1.09
CA GLY A 118 -1.49 1.69 0.04
C GLY A 118 -3.01 1.42 0.12
N GLN A 119 -3.61 0.81 -0.92
CA GLN A 119 -5.07 0.57 -0.94
C GLN A 119 -5.52 -0.52 0.01
N SER A 120 -4.69 -1.55 0.19
CA SER A 120 -4.91 -2.61 1.16
C SER A 120 -3.57 -3.03 1.75
N VAL A 121 -3.41 -2.85 3.04
CA VAL A 121 -2.16 -3.12 3.74
C VAL A 121 -2.37 -4.10 4.89
N GLU A 122 -1.40 -4.97 5.10
CA GLU A 122 -1.31 -5.81 6.28
C GLU A 122 -0.19 -5.28 7.16
N VAL A 123 -0.51 -4.92 8.40
CA VAL A 123 0.41 -4.33 9.36
C VAL A 123 0.36 -5.13 10.66
N GLU A 124 1.53 -5.49 11.19
CA GLU A 124 1.64 -6.23 12.44
C GLU A 124 1.12 -5.41 13.63
N ASN A 125 0.56 -6.08 14.62
CA ASN A 125 0.11 -5.43 15.85
C ASN A 125 1.27 -4.64 16.51
N GLY A 126 0.97 -3.43 16.98
CA GLY A 126 1.95 -2.54 17.59
C GLY A 126 2.89 -1.85 16.60
N LYS A 127 2.80 -2.13 15.30
CA LYS A 127 3.58 -1.45 14.25
C LYS A 127 2.79 -0.31 13.62
N THR A 128 3.52 0.53 12.90
CA THR A 128 2.98 1.69 12.19
C THR A 128 3.18 1.57 10.69
N PHE A 129 2.31 2.25 9.94
CA PHE A 129 2.40 2.37 8.49
C PHE A 129 2.10 3.81 8.08
N ASN A 130 2.93 4.42 7.25
CA ASN A 130 2.71 5.79 6.79
C ASN A 130 1.91 5.78 5.48
N LEU A 131 0.58 5.95 5.60
CA LEU A 131 -0.34 5.99 4.46
C LEU A 131 -0.12 7.23 3.59
N ALA A 132 0.29 8.36 4.17
CA ALA A 132 0.46 9.62 3.44
C ALA A 132 1.44 9.50 2.26
N GLN A 133 2.42 8.61 2.33
CA GLN A 133 3.37 8.37 1.24
C GLN A 133 2.73 7.77 -0.03
N TYR A 134 1.54 7.22 0.08
CA TYR A 134 0.80 6.57 -1.01
C TYR A 134 -0.38 7.39 -1.51
N VAL A 135 -0.65 8.55 -0.88
CA VAL A 135 -1.75 9.44 -1.22
C VAL A 135 -1.31 10.45 -2.28
N ALA A 136 -2.02 10.52 -3.38
CA ALA A 136 -1.84 11.52 -4.41
C ALA A 136 -3.11 12.35 -4.59
N ILE A 137 -2.96 13.67 -4.66
CA ILE A 137 -4.03 14.63 -4.77
C ILE A 137 -4.01 15.23 -6.18
N ASN A 138 -5.15 15.22 -6.85
CA ASN A 138 -5.31 15.74 -8.19
C ASN A 138 -6.37 16.86 -8.24
N PRO A 139 -6.16 17.90 -9.06
CA PRO A 139 -4.92 18.15 -9.83
C PRO A 139 -3.76 18.59 -8.92
N SER A 140 -2.53 18.44 -9.40
CA SER A 140 -1.31 18.79 -8.63
C SER A 140 -1.20 20.27 -8.26
N ASN A 141 -1.92 21.13 -8.98
CA ASN A 141 -2.04 22.57 -8.72
C ASN A 141 -3.27 22.94 -7.89
N ALA A 142 -3.94 21.99 -7.22
CA ALA A 142 -5.02 22.29 -6.30
C ALA A 142 -4.57 23.34 -5.25
N THR A 143 -5.44 24.31 -4.97
CA THR A 143 -5.12 25.46 -4.11
C THR A 143 -4.93 25.04 -2.66
N ASP A 144 -5.80 24.17 -2.17
CA ASP A 144 -5.67 23.52 -0.87
C ASP A 144 -5.56 22.00 -1.09
N LYS A 145 -4.42 21.44 -0.70
CA LYS A 145 -4.11 20.01 -0.77
C LYS A 145 -4.11 19.33 0.60
N SER A 146 -4.56 20.05 1.61
CA SER A 146 -4.65 19.45 2.95
C SER A 146 -5.73 18.38 2.99
N VAL A 147 -5.46 17.32 3.77
CA VAL A 147 -6.38 16.19 3.96
C VAL A 147 -6.55 15.89 5.44
N THR A 148 -7.65 15.26 5.75
CA THR A 148 -7.93 14.66 7.07
C THR A 148 -8.02 13.16 6.92
N TYR A 149 -7.45 12.45 7.89
CA TYR A 149 -7.51 10.99 8.00
C TYR A 149 -8.47 10.60 9.10
N SER A 150 -9.26 9.56 8.88
CA SER A 150 -10.15 9.00 9.90
C SER A 150 -10.18 7.48 9.82
N SER A 151 -10.26 6.82 10.98
CA SER A 151 -10.46 5.38 11.07
C SER A 151 -11.94 5.08 11.26
N GLN A 152 -12.44 4.06 10.60
CA GLN A 152 -13.80 3.55 10.82
C GLN A 152 -13.94 2.83 12.18
N ASP A 153 -12.84 2.22 12.65
CA ASP A 153 -12.77 1.56 13.96
C ASP A 153 -11.42 1.84 14.63
N GLU A 154 -11.41 2.79 15.55
CA GLU A 154 -10.22 3.21 16.28
C GLU A 154 -9.78 2.19 17.36
N THR A 155 -10.58 1.17 17.65
CA THR A 155 -10.17 0.06 18.54
C THR A 155 -9.29 -0.95 17.81
N VAL A 156 -9.32 -0.95 16.47
CA VAL A 156 -8.48 -1.81 15.63
C VAL A 156 -7.27 -1.04 15.11
N VAL A 157 -7.48 0.17 14.59
CA VAL A 157 -6.44 1.01 14.00
C VAL A 157 -6.72 2.47 14.29
N THR A 158 -5.71 3.18 14.78
CA THR A 158 -5.73 4.65 14.87
C THR A 158 -4.93 5.25 13.72
N VAL A 159 -5.24 6.49 13.35
CA VAL A 159 -4.47 7.27 12.37
C VAL A 159 -4.27 8.69 12.88
N ASP A 160 -3.04 9.20 12.77
CA ASP A 160 -2.72 10.55 13.17
C ASP A 160 -2.99 11.59 12.04
N PRO A 161 -2.95 12.90 12.32
CA PRO A 161 -3.14 13.93 11.30
C PRO A 161 -2.12 13.90 10.16
N ASN A 162 -0.97 13.24 10.32
CA ASN A 162 0.06 13.08 9.30
C ASN A 162 -0.14 11.82 8.45
N GLY A 163 -1.22 11.06 8.70
CA GLY A 163 -1.52 9.83 7.98
C GLY A 163 -0.71 8.63 8.44
N VAL A 164 -0.09 8.69 9.62
CA VAL A 164 0.58 7.54 10.22
C VAL A 164 -0.45 6.67 10.95
N ILE A 165 -0.60 5.47 10.46
CA ILE A 165 -1.49 4.43 11.00
C ILE A 165 -0.75 3.69 12.10
N THR A 166 -1.43 3.45 13.23
CA THR A 166 -0.96 2.58 14.33
C THR A 166 -1.96 1.46 14.53
N VAL A 167 -1.48 0.23 14.45
CA VAL A 167 -2.31 -0.98 14.64
C VAL A 167 -2.31 -1.39 16.10
N ILE A 168 -3.51 -1.55 16.69
CA ILE A 168 -3.72 -1.90 18.09
C ILE A 168 -4.68 -3.08 18.29
N GLY A 169 -5.42 -3.46 17.23
CA GLY A 169 -6.37 -4.57 17.26
C GLY A 169 -5.71 -5.95 17.24
N GLU A 170 -6.51 -6.98 17.34
CA GLU A 170 -6.06 -8.38 17.32
C GLU A 170 -5.80 -8.87 15.88
N VAL A 171 -4.92 -9.86 15.75
CA VAL A 171 -4.58 -10.49 14.47
C VAL A 171 -5.85 -10.97 13.75
N GLY A 172 -5.93 -10.63 12.46
CA GLY A 172 -7.06 -10.95 11.59
C GLY A 172 -8.18 -9.90 11.57
N GLN A 173 -8.24 -8.99 12.53
CA GLN A 173 -9.15 -7.84 12.47
C GLN A 173 -8.77 -6.91 11.31
N ALA A 174 -9.74 -6.16 10.82
CA ALA A 174 -9.51 -5.20 9.75
C ALA A 174 -10.48 -4.02 9.88
N THR A 175 -10.01 -2.84 9.46
CA THR A 175 -10.82 -1.62 9.38
C THR A 175 -10.48 -0.83 8.14
N THR A 176 -11.20 0.26 7.90
CA THR A 176 -11.00 1.16 6.78
C THR A 176 -10.53 2.52 7.27
N ILE A 177 -9.46 3.03 6.69
CA ILE A 177 -9.03 4.42 6.85
C ILE A 177 -9.56 5.22 5.67
N THR A 178 -10.18 6.35 5.94
CA THR A 178 -10.66 7.30 4.94
C THR A 178 -9.76 8.53 4.94
N VAL A 179 -9.35 8.95 3.75
CA VAL A 179 -8.60 10.18 3.50
C VAL A 179 -9.55 11.15 2.80
N THR A 180 -9.78 12.33 3.37
CA THR A 180 -10.74 13.32 2.84
C THR A 180 -10.04 14.66 2.63
N ALA A 181 -10.21 15.27 1.45
CA ALA A 181 -9.72 16.61 1.17
C ALA A 181 -10.44 17.64 2.07
N ASN A 182 -9.68 18.62 2.59
CA ASN A 182 -10.24 19.67 3.44
C ASN A 182 -10.86 20.81 2.64
N ASP A 183 -10.54 20.89 1.35
CA ASP A 183 -11.16 21.87 0.47
C ASP A 183 -12.68 21.63 0.32
N ARG A 184 -13.35 22.56 -0.35
CA ARG A 184 -14.80 22.48 -0.54
C ARG A 184 -15.27 21.31 -1.42
N GLY A 185 -14.37 20.65 -2.17
CA GLY A 185 -14.69 19.47 -2.99
C GLY A 185 -14.91 18.20 -2.18
N LYS A 186 -14.37 18.13 -0.95
CA LYS A 186 -14.53 17.00 -0.02
C LYS A 186 -14.30 15.62 -0.64
N MET A 187 -13.45 15.55 -1.67
CA MET A 187 -13.11 14.29 -2.31
C MET A 187 -12.44 13.34 -1.32
N SER A 188 -12.73 12.06 -1.43
CA SER A 188 -12.18 11.06 -0.50
C SER A 188 -11.69 9.80 -1.20
N ALA A 189 -10.80 9.08 -0.52
CA ALA A 189 -10.34 7.74 -0.89
C ALA A 189 -10.17 6.89 0.36
N THR A 190 -10.17 5.56 0.19
CA THR A 190 -10.11 4.63 1.32
C THR A 190 -8.96 3.64 1.19
N CYS A 191 -8.39 3.28 2.35
CA CYS A 191 -7.41 2.22 2.52
C CYS A 191 -7.95 1.17 3.48
N ARG A 192 -7.90 -0.10 3.11
CA ARG A 192 -8.20 -1.20 4.03
C ARG A 192 -6.94 -1.59 4.78
N VAL A 193 -7.01 -1.63 6.10
CA VAL A 193 -5.92 -2.07 6.98
C VAL A 193 -6.35 -3.35 7.68
N LYS A 194 -5.52 -4.39 7.56
CA LYS A 194 -5.69 -5.66 8.26
C LYS A 194 -4.54 -5.87 9.24
N VAL A 195 -4.88 -6.33 10.43
CA VAL A 195 -3.89 -6.69 11.46
C VAL A 195 -3.25 -8.02 11.07
N ALA A 196 -1.97 -7.97 10.74
CA ALA A 196 -1.17 -9.14 10.43
C ALA A 196 -0.61 -9.78 11.71
N ALA A 197 -0.37 -11.08 11.64
CA ALA A 197 0.48 -11.73 12.63
C ALA A 197 1.91 -11.19 12.49
N GLU A 198 2.57 -11.05 13.62
CA GLU A 198 3.97 -10.70 13.64
C GLU A 198 4.79 -11.78 12.94
N ALA A 199 5.75 -11.39 12.06
CA ALA A 199 6.56 -12.35 11.35
C ALA A 199 7.36 -13.23 12.33
N PRO A 200 7.41 -14.56 12.10
CA PRO A 200 8.14 -15.46 12.98
C PRO A 200 9.64 -15.13 12.95
N ILE A 201 10.26 -15.13 14.14
CA ILE A 201 11.71 -15.01 14.26
C ILE A 201 12.30 -16.39 14.43
N TYR A 202 13.22 -16.77 13.52
CA TYR A 202 13.97 -18.00 13.61
C TYR A 202 15.43 -17.69 13.95
N VAL A 203 15.95 -18.40 14.97
CA VAL A 203 17.35 -18.28 15.39
C VAL A 203 18.03 -19.62 15.17
N GLY A 204 19.19 -19.60 14.51
CA GLY A 204 19.97 -20.82 14.28
C GLY A 204 20.31 -21.51 15.59
N PHE A 205 20.02 -22.82 15.65
CA PHE A 205 20.42 -23.66 16.76
C PHE A 205 21.75 -24.33 16.39
N PRO A 206 22.88 -23.93 17.06
CA PRO A 206 24.19 -24.36 16.63
C PRO A 206 24.38 -25.85 16.84
N PHE A 207 25.08 -26.49 15.90
CA PHE A 207 25.52 -27.90 16.06
C PHE A 207 26.37 -28.02 17.33
N SER A 208 26.16 -29.14 18.03
CA SER A 208 26.86 -29.47 19.27
C SER A 208 27.36 -30.93 19.21
N ASP A 209 28.48 -31.21 19.86
CA ASP A 209 29.00 -32.58 20.02
C ASP A 209 28.03 -33.53 20.77
N ASN A 210 27.00 -32.95 21.43
CA ASN A 210 25.95 -33.72 22.08
C ASN A 210 24.90 -34.27 21.12
N TRP A 211 24.87 -33.76 19.86
CA TRP A 211 23.94 -34.25 18.86
C TRP A 211 24.29 -35.67 18.46
N LYS A 212 23.26 -36.47 18.30
CA LYS A 212 23.39 -37.83 17.75
C LYS A 212 22.57 -37.90 16.48
N TYR A 213 23.12 -38.55 15.49
CA TYR A 213 22.44 -38.73 14.21
C TYR A 213 22.68 -40.14 13.69
N SER A 214 21.66 -40.67 13.04
CA SER A 214 21.68 -42.02 12.49
C SER A 214 20.79 -42.15 11.28
N SER A 215 21.09 -43.02 10.37
CA SER A 215 20.22 -43.40 9.27
C SER A 215 19.91 -44.89 9.37
N ASN A 216 18.72 -45.28 8.90
CA ASN A 216 18.37 -46.71 8.77
C ASN A 216 19.07 -47.40 7.60
N ILE A 217 19.77 -46.64 6.77
CA ILE A 217 20.55 -47.13 5.64
C ILE A 217 22.02 -46.72 5.85
N GLY A 218 22.95 -47.61 5.53
CA GLY A 218 24.38 -47.32 5.66
C GLY A 218 24.85 -46.15 4.80
N THR A 219 26.02 -45.62 5.11
CA THR A 219 26.65 -44.56 4.32
C THR A 219 27.39 -45.17 3.13
N LYS A 220 27.13 -44.66 1.94
CA LYS A 220 27.87 -45.03 0.73
C LYS A 220 29.09 -44.14 0.53
N GLU A 221 28.92 -42.84 0.67
CA GLU A 221 29.92 -41.83 0.38
C GLU A 221 29.78 -40.64 1.32
N GLY A 222 30.91 -40.05 1.69
CA GLY A 222 30.92 -38.95 2.67
C GLY A 222 30.77 -39.46 4.11
N ASP A 223 30.51 -38.57 5.02
CA ASP A 223 30.31 -38.85 6.43
C ASP A 223 29.08 -38.11 6.94
N MET A 224 28.30 -38.70 7.82
CA MET A 224 27.11 -38.03 8.39
C MET A 224 27.45 -36.78 9.18
N LYS A 225 28.66 -36.68 9.77
CA LYS A 225 29.13 -35.45 10.43
C LYS A 225 29.21 -34.25 9.47
N ASN A 226 29.37 -34.48 8.16
CA ASN A 226 29.43 -33.46 7.14
C ASN A 226 28.06 -32.73 6.96
N LEU A 227 26.99 -33.28 7.53
CA LEU A 227 25.67 -32.65 7.50
C LEU A 227 25.56 -31.36 8.34
N PHE A 228 26.57 -31.08 9.18
CA PHE A 228 26.51 -30.02 10.16
C PHE A 228 27.82 -29.21 10.22
N ASP A 229 28.63 -29.23 9.18
CA ASP A 229 29.97 -28.63 9.18
C ASP A 229 30.02 -27.28 8.40
N ASP A 230 28.89 -26.85 7.85
CA ASP A 230 28.70 -25.65 7.03
C ASP A 230 29.69 -25.51 5.86
N LYS A 231 30.09 -26.62 5.26
CA LYS A 231 31.00 -26.66 4.12
C LYS A 231 30.31 -27.11 2.85
N ASN A 232 30.45 -26.33 1.79
CA ASN A 232 29.87 -26.63 0.47
C ASN A 232 30.55 -27.82 -0.23
N SER A 233 31.77 -28.20 0.21
CA SER A 233 32.57 -29.28 -0.40
C SER A 233 32.31 -30.64 0.22
N THR A 234 31.64 -30.70 1.35
CA THR A 234 31.34 -31.93 2.10
C THR A 234 29.89 -32.33 1.92
N PHE A 235 29.58 -33.60 2.15
CA PHE A 235 28.23 -34.13 2.00
C PHE A 235 28.12 -35.51 2.67
N TRP A 236 26.88 -35.97 2.79
CA TRP A 236 26.56 -37.33 3.12
C TRP A 236 25.66 -37.97 2.05
N CYS A 237 25.96 -39.21 1.65
CA CYS A 237 25.16 -39.98 0.72
C CYS A 237 24.84 -41.33 1.33
N PRO A 238 23.58 -41.68 1.56
CA PRO A 238 23.18 -42.99 2.03
C PRO A 238 23.43 -44.08 0.95
N ASP A 239 23.66 -45.31 1.38
CA ASP A 239 23.87 -46.44 0.46
C ASP A 239 22.55 -46.99 -0.09
N ILE A 240 21.97 -46.23 -1.01
CA ILE A 240 20.72 -46.56 -1.69
C ILE A 240 20.92 -47.16 -3.08
N LEU A 241 22.18 -47.38 -3.51
CA LEU A 241 22.46 -47.96 -4.82
C LEU A 241 22.07 -49.44 -4.93
N THR A 242 21.98 -50.12 -3.81
CA THR A 242 21.61 -51.54 -3.76
C THR A 242 20.12 -51.74 -3.42
N ARG A 243 19.40 -50.66 -3.09
CA ARG A 243 17.99 -50.71 -2.70
C ARG A 243 17.27 -49.43 -3.17
N PRO A 244 16.05 -49.52 -3.71
CA PRO A 244 15.25 -48.35 -3.95
C PRO A 244 15.03 -47.58 -2.64
N ILE A 245 15.02 -46.25 -2.67
CA ILE A 245 14.74 -45.40 -1.46
C ILE A 245 13.39 -45.71 -0.81
N TYR A 246 12.59 -46.52 -1.43
CA TYR A 246 11.23 -46.87 -1.02
C TYR A 246 11.11 -48.18 -0.26
N ASP A 247 12.16 -49.01 -0.23
CA ASP A 247 12.08 -50.31 0.47
C ASP A 247 13.48 -50.75 1.03
N PRO A 248 13.75 -50.51 2.30
CA PRO A 248 13.02 -49.68 3.25
C PRO A 248 13.19 -48.17 2.92
N VAL A 249 12.17 -47.38 3.26
CA VAL A 249 12.21 -45.91 3.11
C VAL A 249 13.44 -45.34 3.84
N CYS A 250 14.27 -44.57 3.14
CA CYS A 250 15.47 -43.96 3.72
C CYS A 250 15.09 -42.78 4.63
N TYR A 251 15.55 -42.80 5.86
CA TYR A 251 15.42 -41.68 6.76
C TYR A 251 16.71 -41.39 7.54
N LEU A 252 16.81 -40.11 7.96
CA LEU A 252 17.83 -39.59 8.84
C LEU A 252 17.17 -39.14 10.13
N ASP A 253 17.62 -39.69 11.28
CA ASP A 253 17.22 -39.25 12.62
C ASP A 253 18.31 -38.38 13.24
N ILE A 254 17.89 -37.27 13.85
CA ILE A 254 18.74 -36.32 14.56
C ILE A 254 18.21 -36.17 16.00
N ASP A 255 19.03 -36.47 16.99
CA ASP A 255 18.81 -36.16 18.41
C ASP A 255 19.62 -34.89 18.74
N LEU A 256 18.93 -33.79 19.02
CA LEU A 256 19.51 -32.49 19.30
C LEU A 256 20.17 -32.42 20.71
N GLY A 257 20.02 -33.46 21.51
CA GLY A 257 20.55 -33.51 22.89
C GLY A 257 19.65 -32.80 23.92
N GLU A 258 18.86 -31.82 23.51
CA GLU A 258 17.92 -31.08 24.36
C GLU A 258 16.62 -30.76 23.61
N VAL A 259 15.59 -30.38 24.36
CA VAL A 259 14.29 -29.96 23.81
C VAL A 259 14.38 -28.50 23.39
N ILE A 260 14.05 -28.21 22.16
CA ILE A 260 13.95 -26.85 21.62
C ILE A 260 12.55 -26.60 21.07
N LYS A 261 12.18 -25.35 20.89
CA LYS A 261 10.99 -24.96 20.10
C LYS A 261 11.38 -24.93 18.62
N PHE A 262 11.36 -26.10 17.98
CA PHE A 262 11.73 -26.25 16.59
C PHE A 262 10.71 -25.55 15.67
N GLY A 263 11.17 -24.78 14.68
CA GLY A 263 10.29 -24.03 13.80
C GLY A 263 10.77 -23.99 12.34
N GLN A 264 12.04 -24.30 12.03
CA GLN A 264 12.53 -24.24 10.67
C GLN A 264 13.73 -25.17 10.46
N LEU A 265 13.79 -25.81 9.30
CA LEU A 265 14.94 -26.59 8.83
C LEU A 265 15.59 -25.88 7.65
N GLY A 266 16.90 -25.67 7.71
CA GLY A 266 17.74 -25.31 6.56
C GLY A 266 18.26 -26.58 5.91
N TYR A 267 18.11 -26.70 4.61
CA TYR A 267 18.57 -27.82 3.81
C TYR A 267 19.43 -27.32 2.64
N ARG A 268 20.64 -27.84 2.51
CA ARG A 268 21.53 -27.52 1.39
C ARG A 268 21.82 -28.79 0.60
N HIS A 269 21.73 -28.69 -0.72
CA HIS A 269 22.09 -29.78 -1.61
C HIS A 269 23.60 -30.02 -1.65
N ARG A 270 24.02 -31.23 -1.98
CA ARG A 270 25.38 -31.48 -2.46
C ARG A 270 25.68 -30.59 -3.67
N SER A 271 26.92 -30.17 -3.85
CA SER A 271 27.36 -29.22 -4.87
C SER A 271 26.87 -29.54 -6.29
N LEU A 272 26.85 -28.50 -7.13
CA LEU A 272 26.26 -28.41 -8.48
C LEU A 272 26.59 -29.52 -9.48
N ASN A 273 27.77 -30.13 -9.37
CA ASN A 273 28.21 -31.17 -10.32
C ASN A 273 27.41 -32.48 -10.20
N TYR A 274 26.52 -32.57 -9.22
CA TYR A 274 25.77 -33.79 -8.90
C TYR A 274 24.25 -33.50 -8.74
N SER A 275 23.70 -32.62 -9.61
CA SER A 275 22.27 -32.25 -9.55
C SER A 275 21.32 -33.44 -9.56
N HIS A 276 21.69 -34.54 -10.22
CA HIS A 276 20.93 -35.79 -10.25
C HIS A 276 20.96 -36.58 -8.92
N LEU A 277 21.78 -36.17 -7.97
CA LEU A 277 21.81 -36.73 -6.62
C LEU A 277 21.13 -35.83 -5.58
N GLN A 278 20.51 -34.74 -6.01
CA GLN A 278 19.81 -33.83 -5.12
C GLN A 278 18.45 -34.41 -4.71
N CYS A 279 18.07 -34.21 -3.46
CA CYS A 279 16.74 -34.54 -2.97
C CYS A 279 15.69 -33.61 -3.59
N HIS A 280 14.61 -34.16 -4.13
CA HIS A 280 13.47 -33.37 -4.58
C HIS A 280 12.47 -33.15 -3.46
N SER A 281 12.16 -34.16 -2.68
CA SER A 281 11.19 -34.02 -1.60
C SER A 281 11.51 -34.98 -0.44
N PHE A 282 11.24 -34.46 0.75
CA PHE A 282 11.35 -35.22 1.99
C PHE A 282 10.17 -34.88 2.92
N LYS A 283 9.82 -35.84 3.77
CA LYS A 283 8.90 -35.65 4.89
C LYS A 283 9.70 -35.19 6.10
N LEU A 284 9.22 -34.20 6.81
CA LEU A 284 9.79 -33.74 8.06
C LEU A 284 8.89 -34.18 9.21
N GLU A 285 9.48 -34.75 10.25
CA GLU A 285 8.79 -35.24 11.43
C GLU A 285 9.59 -34.85 12.66
N ALA A 286 8.91 -34.58 13.78
CA ALA A 286 9.57 -34.28 15.04
C ALA A 286 8.87 -34.91 16.23
N LYS A 287 9.62 -35.06 17.33
CA LYS A 287 9.07 -35.52 18.62
C LYS A 287 9.89 -34.98 19.79
N LYS A 288 9.25 -34.87 20.96
CA LYS A 288 9.88 -34.35 22.17
C LYS A 288 10.69 -35.39 22.89
N GLU A 289 10.11 -36.54 23.18
CA GLU A 289 10.74 -37.63 23.94
C GLU A 289 11.03 -38.86 23.05
N ALA A 290 12.00 -39.67 23.44
CA ALA A 290 12.40 -40.84 22.64
C ALA A 290 11.25 -41.82 22.41
N GLY A 291 10.36 -41.98 23.39
CA GLY A 291 9.23 -42.92 23.36
C GLY A 291 7.99 -42.35 22.65
N ASP A 292 7.97 -41.06 22.30
CA ASP A 292 6.82 -40.43 21.68
C ASP A 292 6.61 -40.89 20.23
N ALA A 293 5.39 -40.82 19.77
CA ALA A 293 5.08 -40.92 18.34
C ALA A 293 5.63 -39.69 17.58
N TRP A 294 6.03 -39.91 16.35
CA TRP A 294 6.45 -38.83 15.46
C TRP A 294 5.27 -37.94 15.06
N SER A 295 5.40 -36.64 15.26
CA SER A 295 4.47 -35.64 14.74
C SER A 295 4.85 -35.32 13.30
N ASP A 296 3.89 -35.41 12.39
CA ASP A 296 4.04 -35.10 10.97
C ASP A 296 4.06 -33.58 10.76
N LEU A 297 5.15 -33.06 10.23
CA LEU A 297 5.35 -31.65 9.90
C LEU A 297 5.21 -31.37 8.39
N GLY A 298 4.73 -32.36 7.64
CA GLY A 298 4.45 -32.27 6.23
C GLY A 298 5.61 -32.60 5.30
N VAL A 299 5.30 -32.62 4.02
CA VAL A 299 6.26 -32.85 2.94
C VAL A 299 6.84 -31.55 2.46
N GLN A 300 8.16 -31.47 2.44
CA GLN A 300 8.93 -30.36 1.95
C GLN A 300 9.42 -30.66 0.53
N VAL A 301 9.32 -29.66 -0.36
CA VAL A 301 9.77 -29.79 -1.76
C VAL A 301 10.91 -28.82 -2.01
N THR A 302 12.07 -29.37 -2.36
CA THR A 302 13.25 -28.56 -2.66
C THR A 302 13.22 -28.07 -4.12
N ALA A 303 13.80 -26.90 -4.38
CA ALA A 303 14.11 -26.48 -5.73
C ALA A 303 15.49 -27.01 -6.14
N PRO A 304 15.72 -27.40 -7.42
CA PRO A 304 17.06 -27.67 -7.91
C PRO A 304 17.82 -26.36 -7.93
N LEU A 305 18.75 -26.18 -6.99
CA LEU A 305 19.55 -24.96 -6.89
C LEU A 305 20.81 -25.06 -7.75
N LYS A 306 21.10 -23.97 -8.45
CA LYS A 306 22.40 -23.75 -9.13
C LYS A 306 23.41 -23.02 -8.22
N VAL A 307 23.08 -22.80 -6.94
CA VAL A 307 23.89 -22.08 -5.97
C VAL A 307 23.94 -22.86 -4.65
N ASP A 308 25.02 -22.70 -3.92
CA ASP A 308 25.30 -23.39 -2.66
C ASP A 308 24.55 -22.78 -1.45
N ASP A 309 23.30 -22.37 -1.65
CA ASP A 309 22.48 -21.74 -0.61
C ASP A 309 21.58 -22.75 0.11
N TYR A 310 21.27 -22.41 1.38
CA TYR A 310 20.24 -23.15 2.12
C TYR A 310 18.84 -22.81 1.63
N GLN A 311 18.03 -23.83 1.47
CA GLN A 311 16.59 -23.72 1.37
C GLN A 311 16.00 -23.84 2.75
N LEU A 312 15.13 -22.87 3.13
CA LEU A 312 14.56 -22.78 4.47
C LEU A 312 13.12 -23.30 4.46
N PHE A 313 12.84 -24.30 5.28
CA PHE A 313 11.53 -24.94 5.41
C PHE A 313 10.95 -24.65 6.80
N SER A 314 10.01 -23.69 6.86
CA SER A 314 9.32 -23.33 8.08
C SER A 314 8.17 -24.31 8.35
N VAL A 315 7.97 -24.63 9.62
CA VAL A 315 6.88 -25.46 10.11
C VAL A 315 6.17 -24.77 11.27
N GLU A 316 4.97 -25.24 11.62
CA GLU A 316 4.33 -24.80 12.87
C GLU A 316 5.26 -25.15 14.05
N PRO A 317 5.58 -24.19 14.92
CA PRO A 317 6.56 -24.40 16.00
C PRO A 317 6.14 -25.51 16.96
N ILE A 318 7.03 -26.47 17.18
CA ILE A 318 6.79 -27.62 18.04
C ILE A 318 7.95 -27.83 19.03
N GLU A 319 7.66 -28.23 20.27
CA GLU A 319 8.70 -28.70 21.19
C GLU A 319 9.26 -30.02 20.69
N ALA A 320 10.53 -30.05 20.33
CA ALA A 320 11.20 -31.21 19.76
C ALA A 320 12.63 -31.34 20.25
N ARG A 321 13.03 -32.54 20.52
CA ARG A 321 14.41 -32.98 20.68
C ARG A 321 14.88 -33.85 19.51
N TYR A 322 13.92 -34.59 18.93
CA TYR A 322 14.22 -35.52 17.84
C TYR A 322 13.57 -35.01 16.56
N ILE A 323 14.35 -34.98 15.47
CA ILE A 323 13.91 -34.61 14.14
C ILE A 323 14.17 -35.79 13.22
N ARG A 324 13.23 -36.14 12.35
CA ARG A 324 13.37 -37.11 11.28
C ARG A 324 13.15 -36.48 9.92
N ILE A 325 14.07 -36.79 9.02
CA ILE A 325 13.97 -36.42 7.60
C ILE A 325 13.81 -37.72 6.84
N THR A 326 12.63 -37.97 6.30
CA THR A 326 12.31 -39.14 5.49
C THR A 326 12.37 -38.74 4.03
N PHE A 327 13.35 -39.26 3.28
CA PHE A 327 13.53 -38.93 1.87
C PHE A 327 12.48 -39.64 1.02
N ILE A 328 11.77 -38.87 0.18
CA ILE A 328 10.68 -39.38 -0.65
C ILE A 328 11.15 -39.52 -2.09
N LYS A 329 11.89 -38.54 -2.62
CA LYS A 329 12.15 -38.43 -4.05
C LYS A 329 13.42 -37.63 -4.34
N GLY A 330 14.26 -38.12 -5.29
CA GLY A 330 15.39 -37.35 -5.83
C GLY A 330 14.98 -36.47 -7.02
N HIS A 331 15.83 -35.57 -7.48
CA HIS A 331 15.63 -34.82 -8.72
C HIS A 331 15.94 -35.69 -9.95
N LEU A 332 15.20 -35.47 -11.02
CA LEU A 332 15.49 -36.08 -12.32
C LEU A 332 16.70 -35.38 -12.98
N ARG A 333 17.47 -36.15 -13.74
CA ARG A 333 18.47 -35.57 -14.65
C ARG A 333 17.79 -34.77 -15.74
N GLU A 334 18.50 -33.76 -16.26
CA GLU A 334 18.05 -33.01 -17.42
C GLU A 334 17.77 -33.97 -18.61
N GLY A 335 16.56 -33.86 -19.17
CA GLY A 335 16.10 -34.71 -20.28
C GLY A 335 15.45 -36.04 -19.89
N GLN A 336 15.35 -36.36 -18.60
CA GLN A 336 14.60 -37.54 -18.12
C GLN A 336 13.15 -37.14 -17.82
N THR A 337 12.22 -37.97 -18.30
CA THR A 337 10.76 -37.79 -18.07
C THR A 337 10.20 -38.78 -17.06
N ASP A 338 10.93 -39.87 -16.77
CA ASP A 338 10.46 -40.94 -15.94
C ASP A 338 11.40 -41.18 -14.74
N TRP A 339 10.79 -41.47 -13.60
CA TRP A 339 11.45 -41.86 -12.36
C TRP A 339 11.87 -43.32 -12.42
N ASN A 340 12.93 -43.61 -13.17
CA ASN A 340 13.49 -44.98 -13.20
C ASN A 340 14.19 -45.31 -11.88
N TYR A 341 13.88 -46.48 -11.32
CA TYR A 341 14.29 -46.97 -10.00
C TYR A 341 15.80 -46.90 -9.73
N SER A 342 16.64 -46.98 -10.74
CA SER A 342 18.10 -47.02 -10.58
C SER A 342 18.77 -45.65 -10.41
N GLU A 343 18.11 -44.55 -10.80
CA GLU A 343 18.71 -43.23 -10.78
C GLU A 343 17.93 -42.21 -9.94
N ALA A 344 16.60 -42.33 -9.84
CA ALA A 344 15.75 -41.46 -9.06
C ALA A 344 15.83 -41.65 -7.53
N GLY A 345 16.53 -42.72 -7.13
CA GLY A 345 16.69 -43.09 -5.72
C GLY A 345 17.91 -42.50 -5.02
N ASN A 346 18.78 -41.81 -5.74
CA ASN A 346 19.98 -41.27 -5.12
C ASN A 346 19.70 -39.93 -4.46
N VAL A 347 19.92 -39.82 -3.18
CA VAL A 347 19.84 -38.62 -2.40
C VAL A 347 21.19 -38.31 -1.78
N SER A 348 21.74 -37.14 -2.01
CA SER A 348 22.92 -36.64 -1.30
C SER A 348 22.56 -35.32 -0.64
N VAL A 349 22.90 -35.19 0.63
CA VAL A 349 22.67 -34.01 1.43
C VAL A 349 23.99 -33.30 1.62
N GLY A 350 24.05 -32.00 1.32
CA GLY A 350 25.24 -31.19 1.57
C GLY A 350 25.33 -30.81 3.03
N ASP A 351 24.29 -30.12 3.52
CA ASP A 351 24.31 -29.63 4.89
C ASP A 351 22.89 -29.37 5.42
N LEU A 352 22.77 -29.37 6.74
CA LEU A 352 21.51 -29.15 7.47
C LEU A 352 21.71 -28.08 8.56
N GLN A 353 20.72 -27.21 8.74
CA GLN A 353 20.65 -26.26 9.84
C GLN A 353 19.31 -26.37 10.55
N VAL A 354 19.35 -26.31 11.87
CA VAL A 354 18.16 -26.33 12.72
C VAL A 354 17.92 -24.92 13.28
N PHE A 355 16.68 -24.47 13.27
CA PHE A 355 16.32 -23.16 13.80
C PHE A 355 15.27 -23.27 14.88
N ILE A 356 15.49 -22.51 15.94
CA ILE A 356 14.53 -22.31 17.04
C ILE A 356 13.55 -21.22 16.64
N TYR A 357 12.28 -21.47 16.89
CA TYR A 357 11.26 -20.43 16.89
C TYR A 357 11.39 -19.61 18.19
N ASN A 358 11.77 -18.34 18.03
CA ASN A 358 12.09 -17.48 19.17
C ASN A 358 10.95 -16.49 19.45
N ARG A 359 9.76 -17.03 19.78
CA ARG A 359 8.61 -16.28 20.31
C ARG A 359 7.75 -17.11 21.23
#